data_5d6d822287fec7399ed889b2cefb11c7
#
_entry.id   5d6d822287fec7399ed889b2cefb11c7
#
_cell.length_a   1.000
_cell.length_b   1.000
_cell.length_c   1.000
_cell.angle_alpha   90.00
_cell.angle_beta   90.00
_cell.angle_gamma   90.00
#
_symmetry.space_group_name_H-M   'P 1'
#
loop_
_entity.id
_entity.type
_entity.pdbx_description
1 polymer ?
#
loop_
_entity_poly.entity_id
_entity_poly.type
_entity_poly.pdbx_seq_one_letter_code
_entity_poly.pdbx_strand_id
1 'polypeptide(L)'
;MIKKSISSRTVITEIILLATLTCLIVPASVAAQVPKAKVGTLTAPSTSSWMVAVMEGRQFDIKNGVDVEWVEQPSTASLYNDFAAGSYPIATGGIMTYANQYARGVKAKLFATYQLFGTSVIVNTERGPDIRSLKDLNGKELAAPLASENYKAMTIYMLWSGVDLKSLKTRNFEQPGVAAELRSPTGTAPAGVVFAQLPTRLVMDEPKKFKDLVSTDELEKLWRQKTGTEYPWLLGWAVNDDFARNNPDLLQRVHNAMKETVEWFNANTDEALKLVAKKTKDPIPILQETVKAGRVKFLQMTAESQEKAIMELLKVSVPLGYVTKLPDAAFFHRGLR
;
A
#
# COMPACT_ATOMS: atom_id res chain seq x y z
N MET A 1 23.76 -50.16 79.30
CA MET A 1 22.87 -49.00 78.98
C MET A 1 23.74 -47.89 78.49
N ILE A 2 23.76 -47.64 77.13
CA ILE A 2 24.51 -46.54 76.54
C ILE A 2 23.46 -45.61 75.95
N LYS A 3 23.28 -44.41 76.55
CA LYS A 3 22.45 -43.34 76.00
C LYS A 3 23.25 -42.63 74.89
N LYS A 4 22.84 -42.77 73.64
CA LYS A 4 23.32 -41.90 72.54
C LYS A 4 22.65 -40.54 72.63
N SER A 5 23.43 -39.49 72.91
CA SER A 5 23.02 -38.12 72.80
C SER A 5 23.01 -37.73 71.33
N ILE A 6 21.83 -37.38 70.78
CA ILE A 6 21.69 -36.87 69.45
C ILE A 6 22.01 -35.35 69.52
N SER A 7 23.08 -34.94 68.83
CA SER A 7 23.58 -33.58 68.82
C SER A 7 22.59 -32.65 68.06
N SER A 8 22.12 -31.64 68.76
CA SER A 8 21.22 -30.61 68.25
C SER A 8 21.75 -29.78 67.03
N ARG A 9 23.01 -30.00 66.63
CA ARG A 9 23.60 -29.31 65.49
C ARG A 9 23.21 -29.88 64.13
N THR A 10 22.86 -31.17 64.03
CA THR A 10 22.51 -31.85 62.76
C THR A 10 21.11 -31.45 62.29
N VAL A 11 20.16 -31.16 63.20
CA VAL A 11 18.77 -30.83 62.88
C VAL A 11 18.64 -29.38 62.35
N ILE A 12 19.49 -28.47 62.79
CA ILE A 12 19.46 -27.07 62.35
C ILE A 12 20.03 -26.94 60.93
N THR A 13 21.02 -27.77 60.55
CA THR A 13 21.63 -27.72 59.19
C THR A 13 20.67 -28.26 58.11
N GLU A 14 19.85 -29.27 58.44
CA GLU A 14 18.88 -29.80 57.46
C GLU A 14 17.68 -28.88 57.26
N ILE A 15 17.26 -28.12 58.27
CA ILE A 15 16.15 -27.17 58.16
C ILE A 15 16.57 -25.94 57.36
N ILE A 16 17.82 -25.49 57.44
CA ILE A 16 18.36 -24.36 56.67
C ILE A 16 18.57 -24.79 55.21
N LEU A 17 18.91 -26.04 54.91
CA LEU A 17 19.08 -26.52 53.52
C LEU A 17 17.70 -26.70 52.80
N LEU A 18 16.64 -26.98 53.53
CA LEU A 18 15.28 -27.10 52.95
C LEU A 18 14.61 -25.75 52.71
N ALA A 19 14.98 -24.69 53.48
CA ALA A 19 14.44 -23.34 53.31
C ALA A 19 15.08 -22.57 52.17
N THR A 20 16.28 -22.93 51.71
CA THR A 20 16.97 -22.28 50.59
C THR A 20 16.62 -22.82 49.21
N LEU A 21 15.94 -23.98 49.14
CA LEU A 21 15.56 -24.61 47.84
C LEU A 21 14.16 -24.18 47.35
N THR A 22 13.40 -23.44 48.17
CA THR A 22 12.03 -23.02 47.83
C THR A 22 11.94 -21.64 47.22
N CYS A 23 13.04 -20.88 47.04
CA CYS A 23 13.04 -19.50 46.57
C CYS A 23 13.52 -19.29 45.12
N LEU A 24 13.62 -20.33 44.30
CA LEU A 24 14.11 -20.20 42.90
C LEU A 24 13.12 -20.68 41.81
N ILE A 25 11.82 -20.73 42.12
CA ILE A 25 10.83 -20.74 41.06
C ILE A 25 10.48 -19.29 40.75
N VAL A 26 11.38 -18.58 40.09
CA VAL A 26 11.02 -17.37 39.31
C VAL A 26 10.09 -17.92 38.20
N PRO A 27 8.80 -17.57 38.17
CA PRO A 27 7.99 -17.94 37.04
C PRO A 27 8.70 -17.36 35.82
N ALA A 28 9.21 -18.21 34.94
CA ALA A 28 9.61 -17.78 33.62
C ALA A 28 8.38 -17.08 33.05
N SER A 29 8.43 -15.74 32.99
CA SER A 29 7.46 -14.95 32.26
C SER A 29 7.48 -15.56 30.86
N VAL A 30 6.50 -16.40 30.53
CA VAL A 30 6.22 -16.78 29.15
C VAL A 30 5.95 -15.45 28.46
N ALA A 31 6.95 -14.89 27.82
CA ALA A 31 6.76 -13.70 27.01
C ALA A 31 5.61 -14.05 26.08
N ALA A 32 4.46 -13.39 26.28
CA ALA A 32 3.27 -13.64 25.49
C ALA A 32 3.69 -13.47 24.03
N GLN A 33 3.59 -14.53 23.26
CA GLN A 33 3.97 -14.51 21.85
C GLN A 33 3.14 -13.43 21.14
N VAL A 34 3.80 -12.49 20.49
CA VAL A 34 3.13 -11.41 19.75
C VAL A 34 2.23 -12.06 18.69
N PRO A 35 0.91 -11.74 18.66
CA PRO A 35 0.00 -12.34 17.70
C PRO A 35 0.38 -11.98 16.28
N LYS A 36 0.23 -12.94 15.35
CA LYS A 36 0.56 -12.78 13.94
C LYS A 36 -0.63 -12.34 13.12
N ALA A 37 -0.37 -11.47 12.13
CA ALA A 37 -1.33 -11.08 11.12
C ALA A 37 -0.72 -11.22 9.72
N LYS A 38 -1.32 -12.10 8.88
CA LYS A 38 -0.91 -12.19 7.47
C LYS A 38 -1.49 -11.03 6.67
N VAL A 39 -0.62 -10.32 5.92
CA VAL A 39 -0.99 -9.17 5.10
C VAL A 39 -0.47 -9.34 3.69
N GLY A 40 -1.38 -9.42 2.71
CA GLY A 40 -1.04 -9.46 1.30
C GLY A 40 -0.58 -8.09 0.79
N THR A 41 0.51 -8.08 0.03
CA THR A 41 1.08 -6.87 -0.56
C THR A 41 1.74 -7.17 -1.91
N LEU A 42 2.15 -6.15 -2.66
CA LEU A 42 2.89 -6.31 -3.91
C LEU A 42 4.40 -6.14 -3.68
N THR A 43 5.19 -6.91 -4.42
CA THR A 43 6.65 -6.70 -4.52
C THR A 43 6.98 -5.37 -5.19
N ALA A 44 8.24 -4.91 -5.10
CA ALA A 44 8.75 -3.81 -5.90
C ALA A 44 8.53 -4.08 -7.41
N PRO A 45 8.21 -3.05 -8.23
CA PRO A 45 8.31 -1.62 -7.95
C PRO A 45 7.05 -0.98 -7.33
N SER A 46 6.15 -1.74 -6.73
CA SER A 46 4.95 -1.18 -6.07
C SER A 46 5.32 -0.32 -4.86
N THR A 47 4.60 0.78 -4.64
CA THR A 47 4.75 1.67 -3.48
C THR A 47 4.37 1.00 -2.17
N SER A 48 3.56 -0.07 -2.19
CA SER A 48 3.30 -0.86 -0.98
C SER A 48 4.57 -1.52 -0.42
N SER A 49 5.55 -1.86 -1.28
CA SER A 49 6.86 -2.36 -0.83
C SER A 49 7.67 -1.31 -0.03
N TRP A 50 7.38 -0.01 -0.21
CA TRP A 50 7.99 1.06 0.60
C TRP A 50 7.48 1.02 2.03
N MET A 51 6.18 0.79 2.21
CA MET A 51 5.57 0.63 3.54
C MET A 51 6.13 -0.60 4.26
N VAL A 52 6.27 -1.72 3.54
CA VAL A 52 6.92 -2.93 4.07
C VAL A 52 8.34 -2.62 4.54
N ALA A 53 9.15 -1.97 3.70
CA ALA A 53 10.55 -1.64 4.03
C ALA A 53 10.67 -0.81 5.31
N VAL A 54 9.78 0.17 5.49
CA VAL A 54 9.81 1.06 6.67
C VAL A 54 9.29 0.33 7.90
N MET A 55 8.17 -0.39 7.81
CA MET A 55 7.62 -1.13 8.94
C MET A 55 8.61 -2.17 9.47
N GLU A 56 9.17 -3.01 8.60
CA GLU A 56 10.18 -4.01 8.97
C GLU A 56 11.45 -3.36 9.51
N GLY A 57 11.95 -2.31 8.85
CA GLY A 57 13.18 -1.63 9.24
C GLY A 57 13.10 -0.91 10.59
N ARG A 58 11.88 -0.55 11.04
CA ARG A 58 11.61 0.14 12.31
C ARG A 58 10.88 -0.72 13.33
N GLN A 59 10.44 -1.92 12.94
CA GLN A 59 9.69 -2.86 13.79
C GLN A 59 8.40 -2.24 14.39
N PHE A 60 7.71 -1.39 13.60
CA PHE A 60 6.50 -0.72 14.07
C PHE A 60 5.35 -1.69 14.34
N ASP A 61 5.31 -2.83 13.66
CA ASP A 61 4.41 -3.93 13.92
C ASP A 61 4.63 -4.50 15.33
N ILE A 62 5.84 -4.90 15.66
CA ILE A 62 6.20 -5.45 16.98
C ILE A 62 5.94 -4.42 18.08
N LYS A 63 6.28 -3.15 17.84
CA LYS A 63 6.03 -2.04 18.77
C LYS A 63 4.52 -1.87 19.06
N ASN A 64 3.67 -2.10 18.07
CA ASN A 64 2.22 -2.06 18.21
C ASN A 64 1.61 -3.39 18.66
N GLY A 65 2.43 -4.37 19.04
CA GLY A 65 1.99 -5.64 19.61
C GLY A 65 1.38 -6.61 18.58
N VAL A 66 1.81 -6.55 17.34
CA VAL A 66 1.47 -7.47 16.26
C VAL A 66 2.71 -7.84 15.46
N ASP A 67 2.85 -9.12 15.07
CA ASP A 67 3.88 -9.59 14.13
C ASP A 67 3.23 -9.66 12.73
N VAL A 68 3.55 -8.72 11.84
CA VAL A 68 2.98 -8.66 10.49
C VAL A 68 3.77 -9.57 9.56
N GLU A 69 3.14 -10.67 9.17
CA GLU A 69 3.68 -11.59 8.16
C GLU A 69 3.28 -11.10 6.75
N TRP A 70 4.22 -10.47 6.05
CA TRP A 70 3.99 -9.99 4.70
C TRP A 70 3.98 -11.12 3.68
N VAL A 71 2.88 -11.23 2.90
CA VAL A 71 2.76 -12.13 1.76
C VAL A 71 2.91 -11.31 0.49
N GLU A 72 4.16 -11.20 0.02
CA GLU A 72 4.50 -10.39 -1.15
C GLU A 72 4.12 -11.10 -2.46
N GLN A 73 3.23 -10.51 -3.23
CA GLN A 73 2.71 -11.03 -4.49
C GLN A 73 3.41 -10.41 -5.70
N PRO A 74 3.74 -11.20 -6.73
CA PRO A 74 4.45 -10.70 -7.92
C PRO A 74 3.55 -9.92 -8.88
N SER A 75 2.23 -10.07 -8.77
CA SER A 75 1.25 -9.43 -9.66
C SER A 75 0.01 -8.94 -8.93
N THR A 76 -0.63 -7.93 -9.52
CA THR A 76 -1.93 -7.43 -9.04
C THR A 76 -3.01 -8.52 -9.06
N ALA A 77 -3.00 -9.37 -10.07
CA ALA A 77 -3.97 -10.46 -10.20
C ALA A 77 -3.84 -11.48 -9.06
N SER A 78 -2.61 -11.93 -8.74
CA SER A 78 -2.39 -12.86 -7.63
C SER A 78 -2.81 -12.24 -6.30
N LEU A 79 -2.44 -10.97 -6.05
CA LEU A 79 -2.82 -10.27 -4.81
C LEU A 79 -4.35 -10.32 -4.57
N TYR A 80 -5.14 -9.95 -5.56
CA TYR A 80 -6.58 -9.88 -5.39
C TYR A 80 -7.28 -11.24 -5.40
N ASN A 81 -6.78 -12.20 -6.18
CA ASN A 81 -7.33 -13.55 -6.22
C ASN A 81 -7.09 -14.28 -4.90
N ASP A 82 -5.88 -14.19 -4.35
CA ASP A 82 -5.52 -14.83 -3.10
C ASP A 82 -6.24 -14.20 -1.89
N PHE A 83 -6.44 -12.87 -1.90
CA PHE A 83 -7.27 -12.21 -0.89
C PHE A 83 -8.73 -12.70 -0.97
N ALA A 84 -9.31 -12.75 -2.17
CA ALA A 84 -10.68 -13.23 -2.37
C ALA A 84 -10.84 -14.71 -1.98
N ALA A 85 -9.79 -15.52 -2.17
CA ALA A 85 -9.74 -16.93 -1.76
C ALA A 85 -9.48 -17.11 -0.26
N GLY A 86 -9.16 -16.04 0.50
CA GLY A 86 -8.91 -16.09 1.94
C GLY A 86 -7.49 -16.54 2.33
N SER A 87 -6.53 -16.51 1.40
CA SER A 87 -5.12 -16.89 1.68
C SER A 87 -4.46 -16.01 2.75
N TYR A 88 -4.93 -14.78 2.87
CA TYR A 88 -4.61 -13.84 3.94
C TYR A 88 -5.81 -12.94 4.23
N PRO A 89 -6.02 -12.56 5.52
CA PRO A 89 -7.21 -11.81 5.92
C PRO A 89 -7.14 -10.31 5.64
N ILE A 90 -5.94 -9.77 5.45
CA ILE A 90 -5.70 -8.33 5.21
C ILE A 90 -4.87 -8.19 3.94
N ALA A 91 -5.15 -7.16 3.15
CA ALA A 91 -4.34 -6.84 1.98
C ALA A 91 -4.34 -5.35 1.66
N THR A 92 -3.22 -4.87 1.10
CA THR A 92 -3.15 -3.56 0.45
C THR A 92 -3.67 -3.65 -0.98
N GLY A 93 -4.21 -2.55 -1.51
CA GLY A 93 -4.56 -2.52 -2.94
C GLY A 93 -5.46 -1.35 -3.32
N GLY A 94 -5.94 -1.41 -4.54
CA GLY A 94 -6.80 -0.39 -5.14
C GLY A 94 -8.20 -0.38 -4.57
N ILE A 95 -8.68 0.80 -4.25
CA ILE A 95 -10.01 1.02 -3.66
C ILE A 95 -11.12 0.57 -4.62
N MET A 96 -11.03 0.92 -5.91
CA MET A 96 -12.02 0.51 -6.92
C MET A 96 -12.05 -1.02 -7.09
N THR A 97 -10.90 -1.66 -7.00
CA THR A 97 -10.81 -3.12 -7.12
C THR A 97 -11.46 -3.82 -5.94
N TYR A 98 -11.24 -3.36 -4.70
CA TYR A 98 -11.93 -3.94 -3.53
C TYR A 98 -13.43 -3.65 -3.52
N ALA A 99 -13.86 -2.45 -3.94
CA ALA A 99 -15.26 -2.14 -4.10
C ALA A 99 -15.93 -3.06 -5.14
N ASN A 100 -15.25 -3.37 -6.24
CA ASN A 100 -15.75 -4.31 -7.25
C ASN A 100 -15.79 -5.76 -6.74
N GLN A 101 -14.81 -6.20 -5.95
CA GLN A 101 -14.83 -7.51 -5.30
C GLN A 101 -15.99 -7.61 -4.30
N TYR A 102 -16.19 -6.59 -3.47
CA TYR A 102 -17.34 -6.49 -2.56
C TYR A 102 -18.67 -6.58 -3.32
N ALA A 103 -18.82 -5.83 -4.42
CA ALA A 103 -20.01 -5.85 -5.25
C ALA A 103 -20.31 -7.24 -5.86
N ARG A 104 -19.29 -8.09 -6.00
CA ARG A 104 -19.39 -9.49 -6.47
C ARG A 104 -19.55 -10.51 -5.33
N GLY A 105 -19.68 -10.05 -4.08
CA GLY A 105 -19.95 -10.91 -2.92
C GLY A 105 -18.70 -11.38 -2.17
N VAL A 106 -17.50 -10.88 -2.51
CA VAL A 106 -16.32 -11.12 -1.67
C VAL A 106 -16.51 -10.39 -0.34
N LYS A 107 -16.27 -11.07 0.77
CA LYS A 107 -16.40 -10.50 2.12
C LYS A 107 -15.25 -9.52 2.43
N ALA A 108 -15.09 -8.51 1.61
CA ALA A 108 -14.05 -7.48 1.74
C ALA A 108 -14.64 -6.22 2.38
N LYS A 109 -13.94 -5.67 3.37
CA LYS A 109 -14.22 -4.33 3.91
C LYS A 109 -12.99 -3.46 3.78
N LEU A 110 -13.18 -2.21 3.40
CA LEU A 110 -12.11 -1.22 3.42
C LEU A 110 -12.02 -0.65 4.84
N PHE A 111 -10.84 -0.75 5.49
CA PHE A 111 -10.70 -0.22 6.85
C PHE A 111 -9.84 1.04 6.93
N ALA A 112 -8.91 1.23 5.99
CA ALA A 112 -8.11 2.46 5.93
C ALA A 112 -7.70 2.78 4.50
N THR A 113 -7.37 4.06 4.27
CA THR A 113 -6.67 4.56 3.08
C THR A 113 -5.24 4.89 3.47
N TYR A 114 -4.28 4.79 2.54
CA TYR A 114 -2.88 5.11 2.88
C TYR A 114 -2.09 5.82 1.80
N GLN A 115 -2.58 5.86 0.55
CA GLN A 115 -1.86 6.52 -0.54
C GLN A 115 -2.79 7.33 -1.44
N LEU A 116 -2.37 8.54 -1.72
CA LEU A 116 -3.01 9.44 -2.68
C LEU A 116 -2.59 9.09 -4.12
N PHE A 117 -3.36 9.56 -5.08
CA PHE A 117 -3.07 9.41 -6.50
C PHE A 117 -1.80 10.18 -6.89
N GLY A 118 -0.85 9.50 -7.53
CA GLY A 118 0.43 10.06 -7.94
C GLY A 118 0.96 9.43 -9.25
N THR A 119 0.03 9.03 -10.13
CA THR A 119 0.35 8.42 -11.43
C THR A 119 0.72 9.48 -12.45
N SER A 120 1.68 9.17 -13.33
CA SER A 120 2.13 10.05 -14.42
C SER A 120 1.74 9.50 -15.79
N VAL A 121 1.60 10.40 -16.75
CA VAL A 121 1.64 10.08 -18.19
C VAL A 121 2.96 10.61 -18.73
N ILE A 122 3.86 9.70 -19.07
CA ILE A 122 5.15 10.05 -19.68
C ILE A 122 5.05 10.01 -21.20
N VAL A 123 5.50 11.09 -21.83
CA VAL A 123 5.56 11.21 -23.29
C VAL A 123 7.01 11.03 -23.76
N ASN A 124 7.19 10.17 -24.75
CA ASN A 124 8.41 10.14 -25.55
C ASN A 124 8.35 11.28 -26.57
N THR A 125 9.20 12.30 -26.41
CA THR A 125 9.17 13.55 -27.18
C THR A 125 9.52 13.37 -28.65
N GLU A 126 10.22 12.31 -29.00
CA GLU A 126 10.57 11.96 -30.39
C GLU A 126 9.38 11.36 -31.14
N ARG A 127 8.54 10.56 -30.44
CA ARG A 127 7.36 9.88 -31.01
C ARG A 127 6.06 10.69 -30.88
N GLY A 128 5.98 11.54 -29.89
CA GLY A 128 4.80 12.40 -29.62
C GLY A 128 5.18 13.86 -29.42
N PRO A 129 5.85 14.51 -30.40
CA PRO A 129 6.29 15.91 -30.25
C PRO A 129 5.11 16.89 -30.15
N ASP A 130 3.95 16.49 -30.65
CA ASP A 130 2.68 17.22 -30.63
C ASP A 130 1.87 17.04 -29.35
N ILE A 131 2.20 16.06 -28.50
CA ILE A 131 1.47 15.78 -27.26
C ILE A 131 1.94 16.77 -26.18
N ARG A 132 1.07 17.71 -25.79
CA ARG A 132 1.36 18.77 -24.82
C ARG A 132 0.39 18.76 -23.62
N SER A 133 -0.74 18.08 -23.75
CA SER A 133 -1.77 17.96 -22.73
C SER A 133 -2.42 16.56 -22.77
N LEU A 134 -3.17 16.18 -21.73
CA LEU A 134 -3.91 14.91 -21.74
C LEU A 134 -4.87 14.82 -22.93
N LYS A 135 -5.50 15.93 -23.35
CA LYS A 135 -6.42 15.95 -24.49
C LYS A 135 -5.76 15.55 -25.82
N ASP A 136 -4.46 15.81 -25.96
CA ASP A 136 -3.72 15.47 -27.19
C ASP A 136 -3.48 13.96 -27.34
N LEU A 137 -3.83 13.15 -26.33
CA LEU A 137 -3.83 11.71 -26.40
C LEU A 137 -4.96 11.13 -27.27
N ASN A 138 -5.96 11.92 -27.66
CA ASN A 138 -7.04 11.46 -28.52
C ASN A 138 -6.51 10.81 -29.82
N GLY A 139 -6.93 9.57 -30.09
CA GLY A 139 -6.49 8.80 -31.24
C GLY A 139 -5.06 8.25 -31.18
N LYS A 140 -4.29 8.57 -30.13
CA LYS A 140 -2.90 8.12 -29.97
C LYS A 140 -2.83 6.72 -29.38
N GLU A 141 -1.71 6.07 -29.62
CA GLU A 141 -1.32 4.83 -28.92
C GLU A 141 -0.83 5.15 -27.50
N LEU A 142 -1.27 4.35 -26.52
CA LEU A 142 -0.93 4.53 -25.11
C LEU A 142 -0.51 3.19 -24.50
N ALA A 143 0.71 3.09 -24.04
CA ALA A 143 1.17 1.94 -23.27
C ALA A 143 0.72 2.07 -21.82
N ALA A 144 0.07 1.04 -21.26
CA ALA A 144 -0.46 1.13 -19.91
C ALA A 144 -0.65 -0.23 -19.24
N PRO A 145 -0.54 -0.32 -17.91
CA PRO A 145 -0.89 -1.52 -17.14
C PRO A 145 -2.41 -1.53 -16.88
N LEU A 146 -3.20 -2.01 -17.84
CA LEU A 146 -4.66 -1.84 -17.91
C LEU A 146 -5.41 -2.37 -16.68
N ALA A 147 -4.89 -3.43 -16.04
CA ALA A 147 -5.49 -4.00 -14.82
C ALA A 147 -5.21 -3.18 -13.56
N SER A 148 -4.23 -2.27 -13.58
CA SER A 148 -3.79 -1.53 -12.40
C SER A 148 -4.79 -0.45 -11.97
N GLU A 149 -4.86 -0.22 -10.67
CA GLU A 149 -5.64 0.89 -10.09
C GLU A 149 -5.15 2.25 -10.60
N ASN A 150 -3.84 2.39 -10.80
CA ASN A 150 -3.22 3.61 -11.32
C ASN A 150 -3.74 3.98 -12.71
N TYR A 151 -3.83 3.01 -13.63
CA TYR A 151 -4.39 3.24 -14.96
C TYR A 151 -5.87 3.61 -14.90
N LYS A 152 -6.66 2.85 -14.15
CA LYS A 152 -8.10 3.13 -13.97
C LYS A 152 -8.34 4.53 -13.45
N ALA A 153 -7.59 4.95 -12.41
CA ALA A 153 -7.69 6.30 -11.88
C ALA A 153 -7.23 7.35 -12.90
N MET A 154 -6.11 7.13 -13.64
CA MET A 154 -5.67 8.05 -14.67
C MET A 154 -6.69 8.26 -15.79
N THR A 155 -7.45 7.23 -16.18
CA THR A 155 -8.49 7.38 -17.20
C THR A 155 -9.63 8.29 -16.75
N ILE A 156 -9.92 8.38 -15.45
CA ILE A 156 -10.87 9.36 -14.90
C ILE A 156 -10.37 10.78 -15.17
N TYR A 157 -9.10 11.05 -14.90
CA TYR A 157 -8.49 12.36 -15.16
C TYR A 157 -8.40 12.67 -16.65
N MET A 158 -8.08 11.69 -17.48
CA MET A 158 -8.12 11.82 -18.95
C MET A 158 -9.52 12.21 -19.43
N LEU A 159 -10.56 11.52 -18.95
CA LEU A 159 -11.96 11.85 -19.27
C LEU A 159 -12.32 13.29 -18.87
N TRP A 160 -11.97 13.69 -17.65
CA TRP A 160 -12.21 15.05 -17.16
C TRP A 160 -11.44 16.12 -17.93
N SER A 161 -10.32 15.75 -18.54
CA SER A 161 -9.50 16.61 -19.41
C SER A 161 -9.95 16.61 -20.86
N GLY A 162 -11.05 15.93 -21.21
CA GLY A 162 -11.63 15.92 -22.56
C GLY A 162 -11.03 14.86 -23.49
N VAL A 163 -10.43 13.81 -22.94
CA VAL A 163 -10.00 12.65 -23.74
C VAL A 163 -11.21 11.75 -24.02
N ASP A 164 -11.43 11.45 -25.29
CA ASP A 164 -12.33 10.35 -25.68
C ASP A 164 -11.61 9.01 -25.47
N LEU A 165 -11.91 8.34 -24.34
CA LEU A 165 -11.29 7.07 -23.99
C LEU A 165 -11.47 5.97 -25.05
N LYS A 166 -12.52 6.04 -25.89
CA LYS A 166 -12.75 5.09 -26.98
C LYS A 166 -11.79 5.31 -28.14
N SER A 167 -11.26 6.51 -28.28
CA SER A 167 -10.28 6.85 -29.32
C SER A 167 -8.85 6.38 -28.97
N LEU A 168 -8.57 6.10 -27.70
CA LEU A 168 -7.24 5.64 -27.27
C LEU A 168 -6.94 4.23 -27.80
N LYS A 169 -5.77 4.05 -28.39
CA LYS A 169 -5.26 2.75 -28.83
C LYS A 169 -4.37 2.18 -27.73
N THR A 170 -5.00 1.62 -26.68
CA THR A 170 -4.26 1.13 -25.52
C THR A 170 -3.56 -0.19 -25.78
N ARG A 171 -2.27 -0.28 -25.36
CA ARG A 171 -1.50 -1.52 -25.33
C ARG A 171 -1.23 -1.90 -23.88
N ASN A 172 -1.53 -3.17 -23.57
CA ASN A 172 -1.34 -3.69 -22.21
C ASN A 172 0.10 -4.13 -21.97
N PHE A 173 0.70 -3.58 -20.93
CA PHE A 173 1.99 -3.99 -20.40
C PHE A 173 1.92 -4.01 -18.87
N GLU A 174 2.70 -4.87 -18.24
CA GLU A 174 3.01 -4.67 -16.82
C GLU A 174 3.89 -3.42 -16.64
N GLN A 175 3.91 -2.85 -15.45
CA GLN A 175 4.56 -1.57 -15.16
C GLN A 175 6.00 -1.43 -15.70
N PRO A 176 6.94 -2.40 -15.50
CA PRO A 176 8.26 -2.30 -16.09
C PRO A 176 8.23 -2.35 -17.63
N GLY A 177 7.27 -3.09 -18.20
CA GLY A 177 7.09 -3.20 -19.66
C GLY A 177 6.68 -1.90 -20.31
N VAL A 178 5.87 -1.03 -19.63
CA VAL A 178 5.55 0.31 -20.14
C VAL A 178 6.82 1.14 -20.26
N ALA A 179 7.68 1.15 -19.26
CA ALA A 179 8.96 1.88 -19.33
C ALA A 179 9.89 1.33 -20.41
N ALA A 180 9.93 0.01 -20.60
CA ALA A 180 10.69 -0.64 -21.66
C ALA A 180 10.16 -0.27 -23.06
N GLU A 181 8.82 -0.27 -23.25
CA GLU A 181 8.18 0.15 -24.51
C GLU A 181 8.54 1.60 -24.85
N LEU A 182 8.46 2.51 -23.86
CA LEU A 182 8.81 3.91 -24.08
C LEU A 182 10.29 4.13 -24.43
N ARG A 183 11.21 3.33 -23.88
CA ARG A 183 12.65 3.41 -24.17
C ARG A 183 13.06 2.70 -25.45
N SER A 184 12.35 1.67 -25.85
CA SER A 184 12.71 0.81 -26.97
C SER A 184 12.83 1.60 -28.29
N PRO A 185 13.89 1.42 -29.08
CA PRO A 185 13.98 2.01 -30.43
C PRO A 185 12.86 1.53 -31.37
N THR A 186 12.33 0.32 -31.13
CA THR A 186 11.24 -0.28 -31.92
C THR A 186 9.88 -0.11 -31.29
N GLY A 187 9.80 0.56 -30.12
CA GLY A 187 8.53 0.87 -29.48
C GLY A 187 7.71 1.86 -30.32
N THR A 188 6.39 1.71 -30.31
CA THR A 188 5.48 2.52 -31.12
C THR A 188 4.67 3.52 -30.30
N ALA A 189 4.44 3.24 -29.02
CA ALA A 189 3.64 4.11 -28.16
C ALA A 189 4.33 5.46 -27.91
N PRO A 190 3.71 6.60 -28.28
CA PRO A 190 4.26 7.92 -28.00
C PRO A 190 4.12 8.32 -26.53
N ALA A 191 3.23 7.66 -25.77
CA ALA A 191 2.99 7.94 -24.35
C ALA A 191 2.71 6.66 -23.56
N GLY A 192 2.91 6.74 -22.24
CA GLY A 192 2.59 5.62 -21.37
C GLY A 192 2.18 6.07 -19.96
N VAL A 193 1.30 5.29 -19.33
CA VAL A 193 0.91 5.46 -17.93
C VAL A 193 1.89 4.72 -17.04
N VAL A 194 2.59 5.47 -16.20
CA VAL A 194 3.59 4.94 -15.25
C VAL A 194 3.41 5.55 -13.87
N PHE A 195 3.86 4.85 -12.83
CA PHE A 195 3.69 5.29 -11.45
C PHE A 195 4.89 4.90 -10.56
N ALA A 196 4.82 5.22 -9.29
CA ALA A 196 5.91 5.07 -8.32
C ALA A 196 7.18 5.81 -8.80
N GLN A 197 8.35 5.18 -8.74
CA GLN A 197 9.63 5.77 -9.12
C GLN A 197 9.94 5.70 -10.62
N LEU A 198 9.17 4.93 -11.41
CA LEU A 198 9.48 4.74 -12.83
C LEU A 198 9.34 6.02 -13.68
N PRO A 199 8.31 6.89 -13.50
CA PRO A 199 8.26 8.17 -14.20
C PRO A 199 9.48 9.03 -13.92
N THR A 200 9.88 9.12 -12.63
CA THR A 200 11.06 9.87 -12.21
C THR A 200 12.31 9.34 -12.89
N ARG A 201 12.49 8.02 -12.92
CA ARG A 201 13.63 7.38 -13.57
C ARG A 201 13.68 7.69 -15.07
N LEU A 202 12.55 7.59 -15.78
CA LEU A 202 12.49 7.93 -17.20
C LEU A 202 12.94 9.38 -17.47
N VAL A 203 12.37 10.33 -16.72
CA VAL A 203 12.65 11.75 -16.92
C VAL A 203 14.07 12.14 -16.49
N MET A 204 14.61 11.57 -15.39
CA MET A 204 15.95 11.90 -14.91
C MET A 204 17.05 11.25 -15.76
N ASP A 205 16.86 10.00 -16.20
CA ASP A 205 17.85 9.30 -17.02
C ASP A 205 17.94 9.90 -18.44
N GLU A 206 16.80 10.31 -19.02
CA GLU A 206 16.72 10.77 -20.41
C GLU A 206 15.83 12.03 -20.54
N PRO A 207 16.22 13.18 -19.93
CA PRO A 207 15.36 14.37 -19.82
C PRO A 207 15.01 15.05 -21.14
N LYS A 208 15.79 14.79 -22.21
CA LYS A 208 15.49 15.29 -23.57
C LYS A 208 14.44 14.43 -24.27
N LYS A 209 14.37 13.15 -23.92
CA LYS A 209 13.52 12.16 -24.57
C LYS A 209 12.18 11.96 -23.87
N PHE A 210 12.13 12.17 -22.55
CA PHE A 210 10.93 11.94 -21.78
C PHE A 210 10.49 13.17 -21.02
N LYS A 211 9.18 13.41 -21.00
CA LYS A 211 8.57 14.47 -20.18
C LYS A 211 7.31 13.94 -19.48
N ASP A 212 7.05 14.44 -18.29
CA ASP A 212 5.76 14.27 -17.64
C ASP A 212 4.74 15.18 -18.30
N LEU A 213 3.57 14.68 -18.62
CA LEU A 213 2.54 15.41 -19.36
C LEU A 213 1.69 16.29 -18.44
N VAL A 214 1.54 15.89 -17.19
CA VAL A 214 0.72 16.56 -16.19
C VAL A 214 1.32 16.35 -14.79
N SER A 215 1.42 17.41 -14.01
CA SER A 215 1.92 17.32 -12.64
C SER A 215 0.87 16.74 -11.68
N THR A 216 1.34 16.18 -10.57
CA THR A 216 0.45 15.69 -9.50
C THR A 216 -0.42 16.82 -8.93
N ASP A 217 0.13 18.02 -8.78
CA ASP A 217 -0.61 19.18 -8.26
C ASP A 217 -1.77 19.60 -9.19
N GLU A 218 -1.58 19.53 -10.52
CA GLU A 218 -2.65 19.77 -11.48
C GLU A 218 -3.76 18.71 -11.37
N LEU A 219 -3.40 17.45 -11.18
CA LEU A 219 -4.34 16.34 -10.98
C LEU A 219 -5.12 16.50 -9.65
N GLU A 220 -4.46 16.85 -8.55
CA GLU A 220 -5.12 17.13 -7.28
C GLU A 220 -6.07 18.33 -7.37
N LYS A 221 -5.68 19.39 -8.07
CA LYS A 221 -6.54 20.55 -8.32
C LYS A 221 -7.79 20.14 -9.11
N LEU A 222 -7.60 19.35 -10.18
CA LEU A 222 -8.71 18.85 -11.00
C LEU A 222 -9.64 17.96 -10.17
N TRP A 223 -9.08 17.09 -9.31
CA TRP A 223 -9.86 16.27 -8.39
C TRP A 223 -10.77 17.14 -7.50
N ARG A 224 -10.19 18.12 -6.80
CA ARG A 224 -10.96 19.03 -5.93
C ARG A 224 -12.07 19.76 -6.67
N GLN A 225 -11.79 20.22 -7.89
CA GLN A 225 -12.78 20.88 -8.74
C GLN A 225 -13.95 19.98 -9.15
N LYS A 226 -13.67 18.71 -9.43
CA LYS A 226 -14.67 17.75 -9.94
C LYS A 226 -15.47 17.08 -8.84
N THR A 227 -14.90 16.87 -7.66
CA THR A 227 -15.52 16.07 -6.60
C THR A 227 -15.90 16.88 -5.35
N GLY A 228 -15.30 18.06 -5.16
CA GLY A 228 -15.47 18.85 -3.94
C GLY A 228 -14.84 18.18 -2.70
N THR A 229 -13.96 17.19 -2.89
CA THR A 229 -13.23 16.51 -1.81
C THR A 229 -11.74 16.80 -1.89
N GLU A 230 -11.04 16.74 -0.74
CA GLU A 230 -9.65 17.15 -0.65
C GLU A 230 -8.71 16.09 -1.24
N TYR A 231 -8.93 14.81 -0.90
CA TYR A 231 -7.96 13.75 -1.15
C TYR A 231 -8.36 12.82 -2.30
N PRO A 232 -7.54 12.74 -3.36
CA PRO A 232 -7.69 11.76 -4.43
C PRO A 232 -7.13 10.40 -3.99
N TRP A 233 -7.88 9.66 -3.19
CA TRP A 233 -7.47 8.35 -2.71
C TRP A 233 -7.28 7.34 -3.85
N LEU A 234 -6.20 6.59 -3.79
CA LEU A 234 -5.89 5.53 -4.75
C LEU A 234 -5.87 4.16 -4.09
N LEU A 235 -5.05 4.02 -3.05
CA LEU A 235 -4.83 2.73 -2.39
C LEU A 235 -5.33 2.76 -0.95
N GLY A 236 -5.80 1.60 -0.52
CA GLY A 236 -6.28 1.36 0.82
C GLY A 236 -5.91 -0.02 1.34
N TRP A 237 -6.36 -0.30 2.54
CA TRP A 237 -6.22 -1.56 3.23
C TRP A 237 -7.60 -2.21 3.33
N ALA A 238 -7.74 -3.39 2.75
CA ALA A 238 -8.92 -4.21 2.88
C ALA A 238 -8.72 -5.32 3.91
N VAL A 239 -9.80 -5.71 4.56
CA VAL A 239 -9.86 -6.81 5.51
C VAL A 239 -11.02 -7.74 5.18
N ASN A 240 -10.86 -9.03 5.40
CA ASN A 240 -11.96 -9.98 5.38
C ASN A 240 -12.90 -9.71 6.56
N ASP A 241 -14.20 -9.63 6.30
CA ASP A 241 -15.21 -9.25 7.31
C ASP A 241 -15.26 -10.23 8.48
N ASP A 242 -15.14 -11.54 8.23
CA ASP A 242 -15.13 -12.55 9.31
C ASP A 242 -13.89 -12.38 10.20
N PHE A 243 -12.73 -12.07 9.61
CA PHE A 243 -11.52 -11.78 10.38
C PHE A 243 -11.67 -10.52 11.23
N ALA A 244 -12.19 -9.45 10.65
CA ALA A 244 -12.39 -8.17 11.36
C ALA A 244 -13.31 -8.32 12.57
N ARG A 245 -14.41 -9.10 12.43
CA ARG A 245 -15.33 -9.38 13.55
C ARG A 245 -14.72 -10.25 14.64
N ASN A 246 -13.94 -11.26 14.24
CA ASN A 246 -13.38 -12.22 15.20
C ASN A 246 -12.09 -11.73 15.86
N ASN A 247 -11.40 -10.74 15.28
CA ASN A 247 -10.11 -10.26 15.74
C ASN A 247 -10.03 -8.71 15.75
N PRO A 248 -10.98 -7.99 16.39
CA PRO A 248 -11.03 -6.53 16.32
C PRO A 248 -9.78 -5.87 16.92
N ASP A 249 -9.27 -6.39 18.04
CA ASP A 249 -8.07 -5.87 18.69
C ASP A 249 -6.82 -6.07 17.82
N LEU A 250 -6.71 -7.21 17.12
CA LEU A 250 -5.59 -7.48 16.23
C LEU A 250 -5.65 -6.55 15.01
N LEU A 251 -6.81 -6.31 14.44
CA LEU A 251 -7.00 -5.35 13.35
C LEU A 251 -6.63 -3.93 13.78
N GLN A 252 -7.01 -3.51 15.00
CA GLN A 252 -6.62 -2.22 15.56
C GLN A 252 -5.10 -2.09 15.68
N ARG A 253 -4.39 -3.12 16.15
CA ARG A 253 -2.92 -3.12 16.24
C ARG A 253 -2.27 -3.01 14.86
N VAL A 254 -2.76 -3.77 13.87
CA VAL A 254 -2.30 -3.67 12.48
C VAL A 254 -2.53 -2.26 11.94
N HIS A 255 -3.71 -1.67 12.16
CA HIS A 255 -4.00 -0.30 11.76
C HIS A 255 -3.02 0.70 12.40
N ASN A 256 -2.76 0.58 13.70
CA ASN A 256 -1.84 1.47 14.42
C ASN A 256 -0.41 1.34 13.89
N ALA A 257 0.07 0.12 13.63
CA ALA A 257 1.39 -0.13 13.06
C ALA A 257 1.54 0.52 11.66
N MET A 258 0.52 0.38 10.82
CA MET A 258 0.48 1.00 9.50
C MET A 258 0.45 2.53 9.60
N LYS A 259 -0.35 3.08 10.51
CA LYS A 259 -0.45 4.52 10.76
C LYS A 259 0.88 5.09 11.23
N GLU A 260 1.52 4.48 12.24
CA GLU A 260 2.83 4.89 12.71
C GLU A 260 3.90 4.81 11.61
N THR A 261 3.83 3.79 10.74
CA THR A 261 4.73 3.67 9.59
C THR A 261 4.60 4.85 8.64
N VAL A 262 3.37 5.27 8.30
CA VAL A 262 3.11 6.42 7.42
C VAL A 262 3.54 7.72 8.09
N GLU A 263 3.19 7.94 9.35
CA GLU A 263 3.55 9.13 10.10
C GLU A 263 5.07 9.27 10.21
N TRP A 264 5.78 8.18 10.54
CA TRP A 264 7.23 8.19 10.62
C TRP A 264 7.88 8.40 9.25
N PHE A 265 7.38 7.78 8.18
CA PHE A 265 7.86 8.02 6.81
C PHE A 265 7.82 9.52 6.47
N ASN A 266 6.70 10.17 6.73
CA ASN A 266 6.52 11.58 6.41
C ASN A 266 7.40 12.51 7.27
N ALA A 267 7.59 12.16 8.54
CA ALA A 267 8.44 12.95 9.47
C ALA A 267 9.95 12.73 9.26
N ASN A 268 10.34 11.58 8.67
CA ASN A 268 11.73 11.14 8.50
C ASN A 268 12.02 10.66 7.08
N THR A 269 11.56 11.40 6.07
CA THR A 269 11.57 10.96 4.68
C THR A 269 12.94 10.49 4.20
N ASP A 270 14.02 11.21 4.47
CA ASP A 270 15.37 10.82 4.02
C ASP A 270 15.85 9.50 4.63
N GLU A 271 15.54 9.22 5.89
CA GLU A 271 15.86 7.94 6.52
C GLU A 271 14.97 6.82 6.00
N ALA A 272 13.69 7.10 5.81
CA ALA A 272 12.74 6.16 5.23
C ALA A 272 13.18 5.74 3.81
N LEU A 273 13.65 6.68 3.00
CA LEU A 273 14.12 6.39 1.66
C LEU A 273 15.40 5.53 1.64
N LYS A 274 16.23 5.57 2.67
CA LYS A 274 17.36 4.62 2.81
C LYS A 274 16.87 3.18 3.02
N LEU A 275 15.81 3.00 3.83
CA LEU A 275 15.18 1.67 4.03
C LEU A 275 14.53 1.19 2.72
N VAL A 276 13.81 2.07 2.04
CA VAL A 276 13.20 1.78 0.74
C VAL A 276 14.27 1.39 -0.29
N ALA A 277 15.34 2.18 -0.43
CA ALA A 277 16.44 1.89 -1.36
C ALA A 277 17.09 0.52 -1.10
N LYS A 278 17.24 0.15 0.17
CA LYS A 278 17.77 -1.17 0.57
C LYS A 278 16.86 -2.31 0.07
N LYS A 279 15.53 -2.16 0.13
CA LYS A 279 14.55 -3.17 -0.29
C LYS A 279 14.36 -3.18 -1.81
N THR A 280 14.15 -2.02 -2.42
CA THR A 280 13.80 -1.90 -3.85
C THR A 280 15.01 -1.90 -4.80
N LYS A 281 16.22 -1.63 -4.27
CA LYS A 281 17.47 -1.41 -5.03
C LYS A 281 17.43 -0.17 -5.93
N ASP A 282 16.52 0.74 -5.69
CA ASP A 282 16.43 2.01 -6.40
C ASP A 282 17.45 3.03 -5.84
N PRO A 283 18.06 3.87 -6.70
CA PRO A 283 18.92 4.96 -6.25
C PRO A 283 18.17 5.99 -5.38
N ILE A 284 18.76 6.40 -4.25
CA ILE A 284 18.16 7.39 -3.36
C ILE A 284 17.73 8.68 -4.08
N PRO A 285 18.54 9.28 -5.00
CA PRO A 285 18.11 10.48 -5.73
C PRO A 285 16.82 10.30 -6.55
N ILE A 286 16.60 9.12 -7.12
CA ILE A 286 15.34 8.79 -7.83
C ILE A 286 14.16 8.78 -6.85
N LEU A 287 14.35 8.16 -5.68
CA LEU A 287 13.31 8.08 -4.65
C LEU A 287 12.98 9.46 -4.08
N GLN A 288 13.99 10.29 -3.80
CA GLN A 288 13.82 11.66 -3.32
C GLN A 288 13.05 12.51 -4.31
N GLU A 289 13.43 12.49 -5.60
CA GLU A 289 12.72 13.25 -6.62
C GLU A 289 11.29 12.69 -6.84
N THR A 290 11.06 11.39 -6.67
CA THR A 290 9.72 10.80 -6.73
C THR A 290 8.79 11.38 -5.66
N VAL A 291 9.27 11.49 -4.42
CA VAL A 291 8.51 12.10 -3.31
C VAL A 291 8.32 13.59 -3.55
N LYS A 292 9.39 14.31 -3.91
CA LYS A 292 9.37 15.75 -4.19
C LYS A 292 8.39 16.12 -5.30
N ALA A 293 8.30 15.31 -6.36
CA ALA A 293 7.35 15.49 -7.45
C ALA A 293 5.92 15.05 -7.08
N GLY A 294 5.66 14.66 -5.84
CA GLY A 294 4.34 14.26 -5.36
C GLY A 294 3.82 12.92 -5.93
N ARG A 295 4.69 12.13 -6.62
CA ARG A 295 4.28 10.87 -7.23
C ARG A 295 4.03 9.77 -6.19
N VAL A 296 4.55 9.94 -4.98
CA VAL A 296 4.27 9.10 -3.81
C VAL A 296 3.95 10.02 -2.64
N LYS A 297 2.70 10.00 -2.22
CA LYS A 297 2.19 10.72 -1.04
C LYS A 297 1.46 9.72 -0.16
N PHE A 298 1.99 9.45 1.01
CA PHE A 298 1.35 8.59 2.00
C PHE A 298 0.60 9.42 3.03
N LEU A 299 -0.65 9.05 3.27
CA LEU A 299 -1.50 9.65 4.30
C LEU A 299 -2.47 8.57 4.78
N GLN A 300 -2.33 8.09 6.01
CA GLN A 300 -3.22 7.08 6.52
C GLN A 300 -4.38 7.68 7.29
N MET A 301 -5.59 7.29 6.88
CA MET A 301 -6.85 7.66 7.52
C MET A 301 -7.77 6.44 7.56
N THR A 302 -8.70 6.40 8.52
CA THR A 302 -9.73 5.35 8.50
C THR A 302 -10.62 5.52 7.27
N ALA A 303 -11.02 4.41 6.66
CA ALA A 303 -11.90 4.46 5.49
C ALA A 303 -13.26 5.10 5.83
N GLU A 304 -13.75 4.91 7.06
CA GLU A 304 -14.96 5.56 7.58
C GLU A 304 -14.86 7.10 7.52
N SER A 305 -13.74 7.68 7.94
CA SER A 305 -13.54 9.14 7.90
C SER A 305 -13.44 9.69 6.48
N GLN A 306 -13.10 8.85 5.50
CA GLN A 306 -12.91 9.20 4.09
C GLN A 306 -14.03 8.69 3.18
N GLU A 307 -15.12 8.18 3.73
CA GLU A 307 -16.23 7.57 2.99
C GLU A 307 -16.72 8.48 1.85
N LYS A 308 -16.91 9.79 2.13
CA LYS A 308 -17.34 10.74 1.10
C LYS A 308 -16.38 10.80 -0.10
N ALA A 309 -15.09 10.95 0.15
CA ALA A 309 -14.08 11.05 -0.93
C ALA A 309 -13.96 9.74 -1.72
N ILE A 310 -14.00 8.60 -1.01
CA ILE A 310 -13.99 7.28 -1.61
C ILE A 310 -15.24 7.06 -2.48
N MET A 311 -16.41 7.45 -2.00
CA MET A 311 -17.65 7.32 -2.77
C MET A 311 -17.65 8.20 -4.04
N GLU A 312 -17.03 9.40 -4.02
CA GLU A 312 -16.87 10.19 -5.24
C GLU A 312 -15.98 9.47 -6.27
N LEU A 313 -14.87 8.83 -5.86
CA LEU A 313 -14.06 7.99 -6.73
C LEU A 313 -14.89 6.85 -7.34
N LEU A 314 -15.68 6.16 -6.52
CA LEU A 314 -16.46 5.01 -6.96
C LEU A 314 -17.62 5.42 -7.91
N LYS A 315 -18.27 6.57 -7.66
CA LYS A 315 -19.34 7.10 -8.53
C LYS A 315 -18.84 7.32 -9.96
N VAL A 316 -17.66 7.90 -10.13
CA VAL A 316 -17.09 8.12 -11.47
C VAL A 316 -16.55 6.84 -12.10
N SER A 317 -16.28 5.83 -11.32
CA SER A 317 -15.74 4.53 -11.75
C SER A 317 -16.81 3.59 -12.31
N VAL A 318 -18.07 3.72 -11.86
CA VAL A 318 -19.18 2.86 -12.31
C VAL A 318 -19.45 3.01 -13.82
N PRO A 319 -19.64 4.22 -14.38
CA PRO A 319 -19.89 4.36 -15.82
C PRO A 319 -18.68 3.96 -16.69
N LEU A 320 -17.49 3.89 -16.12
CA LEU A 320 -16.29 3.38 -16.80
C LEU A 320 -16.14 1.86 -16.70
N GLY A 321 -17.04 1.18 -15.99
CA GLY A 321 -17.02 -0.27 -15.82
C GLY A 321 -15.94 -0.79 -14.86
N TYR A 322 -15.28 0.07 -14.10
CA TYR A 322 -14.26 -0.34 -13.12
C TYR A 322 -14.87 -0.90 -11.84
N VAL A 323 -16.06 -0.45 -11.51
CA VAL A 323 -16.89 -0.97 -10.43
C VAL A 323 -18.27 -1.29 -10.99
N THR A 324 -18.78 -2.49 -10.75
CA THR A 324 -20.05 -2.95 -11.32
C THR A 324 -21.27 -2.24 -10.72
N LYS A 325 -21.21 -1.91 -9.44
CA LYS A 325 -22.20 -1.11 -8.70
C LYS A 325 -21.55 -0.44 -7.50
N LEU A 326 -22.13 0.68 -7.05
CA LEU A 326 -21.67 1.33 -5.82
C LEU A 326 -21.86 0.39 -4.62
N PRO A 327 -20.85 0.26 -3.74
CA PRO A 327 -21.01 -0.45 -2.50
C PRO A 327 -21.95 0.31 -1.54
N ASP A 328 -22.58 -0.41 -0.64
CA ASP A 328 -23.28 0.18 0.49
C ASP A 328 -22.36 0.53 1.67
N ALA A 329 -22.92 1.10 2.73
CA ALA A 329 -22.16 1.51 3.90
C ALA A 329 -21.42 0.35 4.62
N ALA A 330 -21.84 -0.91 4.38
CA ALA A 330 -21.20 -2.08 5.00
C ALA A 330 -19.84 -2.41 4.37
N PHE A 331 -19.51 -1.85 3.21
CA PHE A 331 -18.17 -1.91 2.63
C PHE A 331 -17.11 -1.25 3.51
N PHE A 332 -17.47 -0.24 4.27
CA PHE A 332 -16.56 0.47 5.14
C PHE A 332 -16.51 -0.19 6.52
N HIS A 333 -15.31 -0.61 6.94
CA HIS A 333 -15.12 -1.06 8.32
C HIS A 333 -15.18 0.15 9.26
N ARG A 334 -15.89 0.01 10.38
CA ARG A 334 -16.12 1.09 11.34
C ARG A 334 -15.53 0.75 12.71
N GLY A 335 -15.26 1.80 13.51
CA GLY A 335 -14.85 1.68 14.90
C GLY A 335 -13.34 1.56 15.13
N LEU A 336 -12.48 1.75 14.12
CA LEU A 336 -11.03 1.96 14.32
C LEU A 336 -10.77 3.35 14.92
N ARG A 337 -9.75 3.44 15.78
CA ARG A 337 -9.37 4.66 16.51
C ARG A 337 -8.00 5.17 16.13
#